data_371654f2c983f1abc6b08f6759619164
#
_entry.id   371654f2c983f1abc6b08f6759619164
#
_cell.length_a   1.000
_cell.length_b   1.000
_cell.length_c   1.000
_cell.angle_alpha   90.00
_cell.angle_beta   90.00
_cell.angle_gamma   90.00
#
_symmetry.space_group_name_H-M   'P 1'
#
loop_
_entity.id
_entity.type
_entity.pdbx_description
1 polymer ?
#
loop_
_entity_poly.entity_id
_entity_poly.type
_entity_poly.pdbx_seq_one_letter_code
_entity_poly.pdbx_strand_id
1 'polypeptide(L)'
;NHSLPSIKKTNTKIPAVLSGEVKSFGSDYVVTSSESEQIIIEFKGEAETALLTHPPHSGETCWWSNQGDSIDSTLTRHVDLSDVDTATLSYWVNYDIEESWDYGYTMVSTDEGATWDILTSERSTEINPNGNAYGPGLTGNSMGWVQDSADISKYAGQEVLIRFEYITDDALFAKGICLDDFEINEINWNDNTSTTGDWIPKGFTSVETTIPTDYLIQVIHEKSSGDSVVYRIPVDNEGNGTIKLDHIDKDDLIITIVSAVTRQSTTPTDYTLTISR
;
A
#
# COMPACT_ATOMS: atom_id res chain seq x y z
N ASN A 1 3.20 -11.24 13.06
CA ASN A 1 4.22 -12.20 12.59
C ASN A 1 4.81 -11.69 11.27
N HIS A 2 5.77 -10.77 11.35
CA HIS A 2 6.62 -10.48 10.20
C HIS A 2 7.38 -11.76 9.86
N SER A 3 6.84 -12.56 8.96
CA SER A 3 7.62 -13.65 8.37
C SER A 3 8.76 -13.00 7.59
N LEU A 4 10.00 -13.31 7.97
CA LEU A 4 11.16 -12.94 7.16
C LEU A 4 10.89 -13.28 5.68
N PRO A 5 11.38 -12.46 4.73
CA PRO A 5 11.22 -12.73 3.32
C PRO A 5 11.65 -14.17 3.03
N SER A 6 10.78 -14.95 2.40
CA SER A 6 11.11 -16.33 2.08
C SER A 6 12.16 -16.36 0.95
N ILE A 7 13.25 -17.06 1.18
CA ILE A 7 14.21 -17.38 0.11
C ILE A 7 13.83 -18.74 -0.44
N LYS A 8 13.36 -18.79 -1.69
CA LYS A 8 13.06 -20.02 -2.40
C LYS A 8 14.19 -20.30 -3.39
N LYS A 9 14.78 -21.50 -3.32
CA LYS A 9 15.80 -21.96 -4.27
C LYS A 9 15.24 -23.10 -5.11
N THR A 10 15.25 -22.92 -6.42
CA THR A 10 14.80 -23.92 -7.41
C THR A 10 15.97 -24.29 -8.32
N ASN A 11 16.19 -25.59 -8.53
CA ASN A 11 17.17 -26.07 -9.52
C ASN A 11 16.42 -26.55 -10.75
N THR A 12 16.87 -26.17 -11.93
CA THR A 12 16.23 -26.56 -13.20
C THR A 12 17.24 -26.83 -14.31
N LYS A 13 16.76 -27.45 -15.40
CA LYS A 13 17.51 -27.67 -16.64
C LYS A 13 16.79 -26.96 -17.78
N ILE A 14 17.53 -26.59 -18.81
CA ILE A 14 17.02 -25.93 -20.00
C ILE A 14 16.47 -26.95 -21.00
N PRO A 15 15.31 -26.68 -21.65
CA PRO A 15 14.43 -25.52 -21.46
C PRO A 15 13.56 -25.65 -20.20
N ALA A 16 13.15 -24.51 -19.61
CA ALA A 16 12.28 -24.47 -18.46
C ALA A 16 11.31 -23.32 -18.54
N VAL A 17 10.09 -23.51 -18.02
CA VAL A 17 9.13 -22.47 -17.70
C VAL A 17 8.77 -22.66 -16.24
N LEU A 18 9.00 -21.64 -15.45
CA LEU A 18 8.79 -21.64 -14.00
C LEU A 18 7.83 -20.52 -13.66
N SER A 19 6.81 -20.83 -12.86
CA SER A 19 5.95 -19.82 -12.25
C SER A 19 6.21 -19.75 -10.76
N GLY A 20 6.19 -18.56 -10.22
CA GLY A 20 6.42 -18.28 -8.81
C GLY A 20 5.63 -17.09 -8.35
N GLU A 21 5.60 -16.93 -7.03
CA GLU A 21 5.04 -15.79 -6.31
C GLU A 21 6.15 -15.22 -5.44
N VAL A 22 6.43 -13.93 -5.56
CA VAL A 22 7.45 -13.25 -4.77
C VAL A 22 6.81 -12.13 -3.94
N LYS A 23 7.10 -12.12 -2.63
CA LYS A 23 6.67 -11.05 -1.73
C LYS A 23 7.55 -9.82 -1.91
N SER A 24 7.00 -8.64 -1.63
CA SER A 24 7.79 -7.41 -1.61
C SER A 24 9.00 -7.56 -0.69
N PHE A 25 10.18 -7.17 -1.20
CA PHE A 25 11.51 -7.36 -0.59
C PHE A 25 11.92 -8.82 -0.37
N GLY A 26 11.16 -9.78 -0.90
CA GLY A 26 11.55 -11.18 -1.01
C GLY A 26 12.36 -11.46 -2.27
N SER A 27 12.97 -12.65 -2.34
CA SER A 27 13.73 -13.08 -3.53
C SER A 27 13.60 -14.57 -3.74
N ASP A 28 13.36 -14.95 -4.99
CA ASP A 28 13.43 -16.33 -5.46
C ASP A 28 14.70 -16.54 -6.27
N TYR A 29 15.37 -17.67 -6.03
CA TYR A 29 16.60 -18.04 -6.69
C TYR A 29 16.35 -19.25 -7.60
N VAL A 30 16.60 -19.10 -8.88
CA VAL A 30 16.52 -20.16 -9.88
C VAL A 30 17.93 -20.49 -10.36
N VAL A 31 18.42 -21.68 -10.01
CA VAL A 31 19.74 -22.16 -10.44
C VAL A 31 19.59 -23.06 -11.65
N THR A 32 20.23 -22.67 -12.73
CA THR A 32 20.15 -23.37 -14.02
C THR A 32 21.52 -23.88 -14.42
N SER A 33 21.57 -25.14 -14.84
CA SER A 33 22.71 -25.71 -15.54
C SER A 33 22.39 -25.85 -17.03
N SER A 34 23.33 -25.54 -17.88
CA SER A 34 23.17 -25.63 -19.33
C SER A 34 24.26 -26.44 -19.99
N GLU A 35 23.90 -27.17 -21.05
CA GLU A 35 24.83 -27.71 -22.00
C GLU A 35 24.92 -26.87 -23.29
N SER A 36 24.27 -25.70 -23.31
CA SER A 36 24.22 -24.77 -24.44
C SER A 36 25.17 -23.61 -24.21
N GLU A 37 25.89 -23.21 -25.26
CA GLU A 37 26.74 -22.01 -25.24
C GLU A 37 25.96 -20.70 -25.18
N GLN A 38 24.63 -20.78 -25.30
CA GLN A 38 23.73 -19.63 -25.29
C GLN A 38 22.49 -19.93 -24.46
N ILE A 39 22.03 -18.93 -23.71
CA ILE A 39 20.79 -18.98 -22.92
C ILE A 39 20.03 -17.68 -23.09
N ILE A 40 18.71 -17.81 -23.30
CA ILE A 40 17.77 -16.69 -23.28
C ILE A 40 16.92 -16.83 -22.01
N ILE A 41 16.87 -15.78 -21.22
CA ILE A 41 16.05 -15.68 -20.01
C ILE A 41 15.01 -14.59 -20.24
N GLU A 42 13.74 -14.98 -20.23
CA GLU A 42 12.59 -14.10 -20.37
C GLU A 42 11.84 -14.10 -19.03
N PHE A 43 11.64 -12.91 -18.50
CA PHE A 43 10.86 -12.66 -17.29
C PHE A 43 9.54 -12.00 -17.67
N LYS A 44 8.44 -12.44 -17.03
CA LYS A 44 7.16 -11.77 -17.07
C LYS A 44 6.56 -11.76 -15.67
N GLY A 45 6.39 -10.58 -15.08
CA GLY A 45 5.69 -10.35 -13.83
C GLY A 45 4.38 -9.60 -14.04
N GLU A 46 3.60 -9.46 -12.98
CA GLU A 46 2.43 -8.58 -12.97
C GLU A 46 2.89 -7.11 -13.08
N ALA A 47 2.27 -6.36 -13.99
CA ALA A 47 2.60 -4.95 -14.22
C ALA A 47 2.20 -4.07 -13.02
N GLU A 48 1.16 -4.48 -12.30
CA GLU A 48 0.59 -3.75 -11.18
C GLU A 48 0.38 -4.70 -9.99
N THR A 49 0.50 -4.16 -8.79
CA THR A 49 0.20 -4.88 -7.53
C THR A 49 -0.89 -4.16 -6.76
N ALA A 50 -1.75 -4.92 -6.09
CA ALA A 50 -2.81 -4.36 -5.29
C ALA A 50 -2.22 -3.62 -4.07
N LEU A 51 -2.61 -2.36 -3.91
CA LEU A 51 -2.34 -1.53 -2.75
C LEU A 51 -3.50 -1.63 -1.76
N LEU A 52 -4.71 -1.48 -2.27
CA LEU A 52 -5.95 -1.50 -1.49
C LEU A 52 -6.64 -2.87 -1.60
N THR A 53 -7.38 -3.23 -0.56
CA THR A 53 -8.21 -4.45 -0.53
C THR A 53 -9.46 -4.30 -1.41
N HIS A 54 -9.97 -3.08 -1.53
CA HIS A 54 -11.15 -2.71 -2.30
C HIS A 54 -10.84 -1.50 -3.17
N PRO A 55 -11.45 -1.38 -4.37
CA PRO A 55 -11.32 -0.16 -5.16
C PRO A 55 -11.90 1.04 -4.40
N PRO A 56 -11.57 2.29 -4.77
CA PRO A 56 -12.22 3.48 -4.25
C PRO A 56 -13.74 3.38 -4.24
N HIS A 57 -14.41 4.03 -3.28
CA HIS A 57 -15.88 3.98 -3.19
C HIS A 57 -16.52 4.62 -4.41
N SER A 58 -15.97 5.74 -4.85
CA SER A 58 -16.33 6.39 -6.11
C SER A 58 -15.08 6.86 -6.87
N GLY A 59 -15.24 7.18 -8.16
CA GLY A 59 -14.12 7.67 -8.96
C GLY A 59 -12.96 6.68 -9.09
N GLU A 60 -11.73 7.20 -9.12
CA GLU A 60 -10.51 6.44 -9.37
C GLU A 60 -9.58 6.39 -8.16
N THR A 61 -9.73 7.30 -7.20
CA THR A 61 -8.82 7.43 -6.05
C THR A 61 -9.56 7.55 -4.73
N CYS A 62 -8.92 7.17 -3.63
CA CYS A 62 -9.32 7.50 -2.26
C CYS A 62 -8.12 8.04 -1.47
N TRP A 63 -8.36 8.68 -0.34
CA TRP A 63 -7.31 9.10 0.59
C TRP A 63 -6.91 7.95 1.50
N TRP A 64 -5.72 7.39 1.26
CA TRP A 64 -5.16 6.30 2.04
C TRP A 64 -4.18 6.79 3.11
N SER A 65 -4.35 6.31 4.34
CA SER A 65 -3.55 6.70 5.51
C SER A 65 -2.10 6.22 5.49
N ASN A 66 -1.71 5.41 4.51
CA ASN A 66 -0.54 4.55 4.62
C ASN A 66 -0.69 3.43 5.66
N GLN A 67 0.33 2.60 5.75
CA GLN A 67 0.45 1.49 6.71
C GLN A 67 1.88 1.44 7.26
N GLY A 68 2.04 1.06 8.49
CA GLY A 68 3.36 0.91 9.13
C GLY A 68 3.27 0.98 10.64
N ASP A 69 4.33 0.57 11.31
CA ASP A 69 4.47 0.70 12.76
C ASP A 69 4.85 2.14 13.11
N SER A 70 4.34 2.67 14.21
CA SER A 70 4.65 3.99 14.76
C SER A 70 4.42 5.14 13.77
N ILE A 71 3.35 5.08 12.98
CA ILE A 71 2.96 6.18 12.11
C ILE A 71 1.89 7.04 12.77
N ASP A 72 1.91 8.33 12.40
CA ASP A 72 0.91 9.34 12.72
C ASP A 72 0.59 10.07 11.42
N SER A 73 -0.49 9.66 10.78
CA SER A 73 -0.91 10.17 9.48
C SER A 73 -2.13 11.08 9.64
N THR A 74 -2.08 12.27 9.06
CA THR A 74 -3.19 13.23 9.12
C THR A 74 -3.62 13.70 7.74
N LEU A 75 -4.93 13.93 7.60
CA LEU A 75 -5.59 14.55 6.44
C LEU A 75 -6.47 15.69 6.95
N THR A 76 -6.12 16.95 6.66
CA THR A 76 -6.77 18.11 7.25
C THR A 76 -7.39 18.99 6.17
N ARG A 77 -8.56 19.55 6.43
CA ARG A 77 -9.26 20.50 5.55
C ARG A 77 -9.88 21.62 6.35
N HIS A 78 -9.85 22.82 5.77
CA HIS A 78 -10.61 23.98 6.25
C HIS A 78 -12.06 23.91 5.75
N VAL A 79 -13.00 24.18 6.65
CA VAL A 79 -14.44 24.18 6.36
C VAL A 79 -15.09 25.41 7.00
N ASP A 80 -15.88 26.13 6.23
CA ASP A 80 -16.65 27.29 6.69
C ASP A 80 -18.07 26.85 7.06
N LEU A 81 -18.40 26.90 8.34
CA LEU A 81 -19.72 26.62 8.91
C LEU A 81 -20.40 27.90 9.42
N SER A 82 -19.93 29.10 9.01
CA SER A 82 -20.39 30.41 9.56
C SER A 82 -21.87 30.67 9.35
N ASP A 83 -22.45 30.16 8.26
CA ASP A 83 -23.79 30.48 7.83
C ASP A 83 -24.84 29.38 8.18
N VAL A 84 -24.45 28.38 8.99
CA VAL A 84 -25.37 27.31 9.39
C VAL A 84 -25.47 27.17 10.91
N ASP A 85 -26.65 26.69 11.38
CA ASP A 85 -26.90 26.44 12.80
C ASP A 85 -26.61 24.98 13.21
N THR A 86 -26.59 24.09 12.25
CA THR A 86 -26.28 22.65 12.44
C THR A 86 -25.43 22.17 11.28
N ALA A 87 -24.63 21.13 11.51
CA ALA A 87 -23.87 20.48 10.45
C ALA A 87 -23.57 19.02 10.82
N THR A 88 -23.58 18.16 9.80
CA THR A 88 -23.21 16.76 9.91
C THR A 88 -22.12 16.45 8.89
N LEU A 89 -20.97 16.02 9.35
CA LEU A 89 -19.93 15.47 8.48
C LEU A 89 -20.26 14.01 8.17
N SER A 90 -20.40 13.67 6.91
CA SER A 90 -20.54 12.29 6.43
C SER A 90 -19.40 11.96 5.49
N TYR A 91 -18.97 10.70 5.48
CA TYR A 91 -17.91 10.22 4.59
C TYR A 91 -18.00 8.69 4.43
N TRP A 92 -17.38 8.17 3.38
CA TRP A 92 -17.19 6.75 3.23
C TRP A 92 -15.80 6.36 3.71
N VAL A 93 -15.72 5.24 4.43
CA VAL A 93 -14.47 4.74 4.99
C VAL A 93 -14.37 3.23 4.79
N ASN A 94 -13.17 2.79 4.40
CA ASN A 94 -12.78 1.39 4.40
C ASN A 94 -11.53 1.28 5.26
N TYR A 95 -11.55 0.45 6.30
CA TYR A 95 -10.41 0.30 7.19
C TYR A 95 -10.14 -1.16 7.53
N ASP A 96 -8.86 -1.45 7.64
CA ASP A 96 -8.28 -2.68 8.18
C ASP A 96 -7.13 -2.26 9.10
N ILE A 97 -7.39 -2.26 10.41
CA ILE A 97 -6.56 -1.66 11.46
C ILE A 97 -6.35 -2.72 12.52
N GLU A 98 -5.19 -2.77 13.16
CA GLU A 98 -4.97 -3.67 14.29
C GLU A 98 -5.96 -3.35 15.42
N GLU A 99 -6.82 -4.33 15.72
CA GLU A 99 -7.94 -4.14 16.65
C GLU A 99 -7.45 -3.80 18.07
N SER A 100 -7.92 -2.68 18.61
CA SER A 100 -7.63 -2.19 19.97
C SER A 100 -6.18 -1.75 20.23
N TRP A 101 -5.34 -1.67 19.18
CA TRP A 101 -3.97 -1.16 19.24
C TRP A 101 -3.81 0.09 18.39
N ASP A 102 -4.31 0.06 17.16
CA ASP A 102 -4.29 1.17 16.22
C ASP A 102 -5.66 1.83 16.13
N TYR A 103 -5.68 3.15 15.95
CA TYR A 103 -6.93 3.90 15.89
C TYR A 103 -6.95 4.97 14.82
N GLY A 104 -8.14 5.11 14.18
CA GLY A 104 -8.47 6.22 13.30
C GLY A 104 -9.43 7.19 13.96
N TYR A 105 -9.16 8.48 13.88
CA TYR A 105 -9.94 9.53 14.51
C TYR A 105 -10.50 10.52 13.51
N THR A 106 -11.70 11.03 13.79
CA THR A 106 -12.27 12.23 13.16
C THR A 106 -12.25 13.35 14.18
N MET A 107 -11.70 14.50 13.81
CA MET A 107 -11.40 15.57 14.75
C MET A 107 -11.80 16.94 14.19
N VAL A 108 -12.08 17.89 15.07
CA VAL A 108 -12.31 19.30 14.73
C VAL A 108 -11.44 20.21 15.57
N SER A 109 -10.96 21.29 14.94
CA SER A 109 -10.27 22.40 15.61
C SER A 109 -10.95 23.72 15.28
N THR A 110 -11.06 24.61 16.27
CA THR A 110 -11.57 25.98 16.15
C THR A 110 -10.48 27.03 16.37
N ASP A 111 -9.23 26.62 16.53
CA ASP A 111 -8.09 27.46 16.86
C ASP A 111 -6.90 27.22 15.91
N GLU A 112 -7.20 27.06 14.62
CA GLU A 112 -6.22 26.85 13.53
C GLU A 112 -5.31 25.63 13.74
N GLY A 113 -5.82 24.60 14.46
CA GLY A 113 -5.10 23.35 14.70
C GLY A 113 -4.18 23.35 15.91
N ALA A 114 -4.29 24.36 16.79
CA ALA A 114 -3.54 24.38 18.05
C ALA A 114 -4.07 23.31 19.03
N THR A 115 -5.38 23.09 19.05
CA THR A 115 -6.03 22.02 19.80
C THR A 115 -7.07 21.29 18.95
N TRP A 116 -7.38 20.04 19.30
CA TRP A 116 -8.27 19.18 18.55
C TRP A 116 -9.26 18.48 19.46
N ASP A 117 -10.54 18.57 19.13
CA ASP A 117 -11.60 17.78 19.73
C ASP A 117 -11.81 16.48 18.94
N ILE A 118 -11.64 15.32 19.56
CA ILE A 118 -11.98 14.04 18.93
C ILE A 118 -13.49 13.87 18.95
N LEU A 119 -14.06 13.56 17.79
CA LEU A 119 -15.50 13.39 17.60
C LEU A 119 -15.90 11.94 17.88
N THR A 120 -17.11 11.78 18.40
CA THR A 120 -17.79 10.48 18.34
C THR A 120 -18.52 10.39 17.01
N SER A 121 -18.16 9.43 16.16
CA SER A 121 -18.88 9.10 14.95
C SER A 121 -19.79 7.89 15.17
N GLU A 122 -20.66 7.58 14.22
CA GLU A 122 -21.56 6.41 14.30
C GLU A 122 -20.80 5.08 14.39
N ARG A 123 -19.58 5.03 13.83
CA ARG A 123 -18.73 3.84 13.77
C ARG A 123 -17.61 3.81 14.82
N SER A 124 -17.33 4.94 15.46
CA SER A 124 -16.28 4.99 16.46
C SER A 124 -16.65 4.20 17.74
N THR A 125 -15.63 3.72 18.42
CA THR A 125 -15.77 3.01 19.70
C THR A 125 -14.94 3.67 20.80
N GLU A 126 -15.44 3.61 22.05
CA GLU A 126 -14.69 4.00 23.24
C GLU A 126 -13.93 2.83 23.88
N ILE A 127 -14.02 1.62 23.27
CA ILE A 127 -13.33 0.42 23.78
C ILE A 127 -11.81 0.63 23.64
N ASN A 128 -11.12 0.58 24.77
CA ASN A 128 -9.69 0.83 24.86
C ASN A 128 -9.04 -0.12 25.88
N PRO A 129 -8.99 -1.45 25.60
CA PRO A 129 -8.51 -2.42 26.58
C PRO A 129 -7.01 -2.33 26.85
N ASN A 130 -6.25 -1.78 25.91
CA ASN A 130 -4.80 -1.68 25.96
C ASN A 130 -4.31 -0.27 26.38
N GLY A 131 -5.21 0.72 26.43
CA GLY A 131 -4.87 2.09 26.79
C GLY A 131 -4.28 2.94 25.66
N ASN A 132 -4.38 2.48 24.40
CA ASN A 132 -3.79 3.16 23.22
C ASN A 132 -4.71 4.22 22.61
N ALA A 133 -6.02 4.18 22.85
CA ALA A 133 -6.94 5.17 22.31
C ALA A 133 -6.85 6.51 23.05
N TYR A 134 -6.83 7.59 22.29
CA TYR A 134 -6.90 8.97 22.80
C TYR A 134 -8.34 9.47 22.99
N GLY A 135 -9.32 8.75 22.44
CA GLY A 135 -10.76 9.04 22.50
C GLY A 135 -11.53 8.05 21.64
N PRO A 136 -12.82 8.34 21.34
CA PRO A 136 -13.60 7.54 20.42
C PRO A 136 -12.90 7.42 19.06
N GLY A 137 -12.74 6.22 18.52
CA GLY A 137 -12.04 6.01 17.27
C GLY A 137 -12.46 4.75 16.52
N LEU A 138 -12.06 4.65 15.26
CA LEU A 138 -12.19 3.44 14.44
C LEU A 138 -11.05 2.50 14.79
N THR A 139 -11.35 1.20 14.94
CA THR A 139 -10.36 0.13 15.11
C THR A 139 -10.92 -1.18 14.58
N GLY A 140 -10.09 -2.18 14.26
CA GLY A 140 -10.50 -3.45 13.67
C GLY A 140 -10.72 -3.34 12.16
N ASN A 141 -11.74 -4.01 11.62
CA ASN A 141 -11.94 -4.11 10.17
C ASN A 141 -13.39 -3.81 9.77
N SER A 142 -13.57 -2.89 8.83
CA SER A 142 -14.90 -2.53 8.29
C SER A 142 -15.49 -3.57 7.36
N MET A 143 -14.72 -4.55 6.90
CA MET A 143 -15.12 -5.59 5.93
C MET A 143 -15.60 -5.03 4.58
N GLY A 144 -15.09 -3.87 4.19
CA GLY A 144 -15.44 -3.12 2.97
C GLY A 144 -15.81 -1.68 3.26
N TRP A 145 -16.30 -0.98 2.26
CA TRP A 145 -16.74 0.39 2.39
C TRP A 145 -18.00 0.52 3.26
N VAL A 146 -17.95 1.38 4.24
CA VAL A 146 -19.07 1.73 5.12
C VAL A 146 -19.20 3.24 5.22
N GLN A 147 -20.42 3.75 5.28
CA GLN A 147 -20.65 5.15 5.57
C GLN A 147 -20.50 5.38 7.06
N ASP A 148 -19.82 6.47 7.42
CA ASP A 148 -19.72 6.99 8.77
C ASP A 148 -20.14 8.43 8.84
N SER A 149 -20.56 8.91 10.02
CA SER A 149 -20.96 10.29 10.21
C SER A 149 -20.70 10.77 11.64
N ALA A 150 -20.47 12.07 11.75
CA ALA A 150 -20.29 12.76 13.04
C ALA A 150 -21.09 14.07 13.05
N ASP A 151 -21.81 14.32 14.14
CA ASP A 151 -22.46 15.59 14.41
C ASP A 151 -21.43 16.65 14.78
N ILE A 152 -21.31 17.68 13.93
CA ILE A 152 -20.41 18.82 14.12
C ILE A 152 -21.19 20.13 14.39
N SER A 153 -22.48 20.05 14.73
CA SER A 153 -23.33 21.21 15.00
C SER A 153 -22.81 22.10 16.13
N LYS A 154 -22.07 21.50 17.08
CA LYS A 154 -21.39 22.26 18.16
C LYS A 154 -20.45 23.35 17.62
N TYR A 155 -20.00 23.20 16.38
CA TYR A 155 -19.03 24.09 15.73
C TYR A 155 -19.66 24.99 14.66
N ALA A 156 -20.98 24.96 14.50
CA ALA A 156 -21.70 25.84 13.59
C ALA A 156 -21.51 27.33 13.96
N GLY A 157 -21.65 28.21 12.98
CA GLY A 157 -21.45 29.65 13.14
C GLY A 157 -19.99 30.12 13.09
N GLN A 158 -19.04 29.29 12.68
CA GLN A 158 -17.62 29.65 12.59
C GLN A 158 -16.87 28.83 11.55
N GLU A 159 -15.66 29.23 11.22
CA GLU A 159 -14.73 28.45 10.42
C GLU A 159 -14.03 27.41 11.30
N VAL A 160 -13.78 26.20 10.76
CA VAL A 160 -13.15 25.11 11.48
C VAL A 160 -12.13 24.37 10.60
N LEU A 161 -11.23 23.63 11.23
CA LEU A 161 -10.47 22.58 10.56
C LEU A 161 -11.10 21.23 10.91
N ILE A 162 -11.32 20.40 9.90
CA ILE A 162 -11.65 18.98 10.06
C ILE A 162 -10.38 18.19 9.79
N ARG A 163 -10.10 17.17 10.62
CA ARG A 163 -8.97 16.26 10.45
C ARG A 163 -9.39 14.82 10.61
N PHE A 164 -8.87 13.99 9.72
CA PHE A 164 -8.77 12.55 9.92
C PHE A 164 -7.35 12.23 10.34
N GLU A 165 -7.18 11.42 11.38
CA GLU A 165 -5.87 11.06 11.92
C GLU A 165 -5.81 9.56 12.18
N TYR A 166 -4.75 8.91 11.70
CA TYR A 166 -4.49 7.49 11.91
C TYR A 166 -3.18 7.31 12.67
N ILE A 167 -3.27 6.69 13.84
CA ILE A 167 -2.14 6.46 14.73
C ILE A 167 -1.98 4.97 14.96
N THR A 168 -0.75 4.47 14.77
CA THR A 168 -0.38 3.09 15.04
C THR A 168 0.60 2.99 16.20
N ASP A 169 0.61 1.83 16.86
CA ASP A 169 1.62 1.50 17.85
C ASP A 169 2.94 1.01 17.21
N ASP A 170 3.81 0.37 17.98
CA ASP A 170 5.17 0.01 17.57
C ASP A 170 5.30 -1.40 16.96
N ALA A 171 4.20 -2.13 16.78
CA ALA A 171 4.24 -3.48 16.23
C ALA A 171 2.91 -3.92 15.61
N LEU A 172 2.99 -4.60 14.48
CA LEU A 172 1.87 -5.17 13.74
C LEU A 172 0.92 -4.10 13.18
N PHE A 173 0.99 -3.87 11.92
CA PHE A 173 0.05 -3.00 11.21
C PHE A 173 -0.78 -3.80 10.21
N ALA A 174 -1.96 -3.31 9.88
CA ALA A 174 -2.79 -3.83 8.80
C ALA A 174 -2.78 -2.85 7.60
N LYS A 175 -3.84 -2.81 6.79
CA LYS A 175 -3.88 -2.03 5.55
C LYS A 175 -4.11 -0.53 5.76
N GLY A 176 -4.48 -0.12 6.98
CA GLY A 176 -4.80 1.27 7.30
C GLY A 176 -6.22 1.68 6.90
N ILE A 177 -6.42 2.96 6.64
CA ILE A 177 -7.71 3.59 6.38
C ILE A 177 -7.73 4.17 4.97
N CYS A 178 -8.81 3.94 4.22
CA CYS A 178 -9.13 4.70 3.02
C CYS A 178 -10.41 5.51 3.23
N LEU A 179 -10.37 6.79 2.86
CA LEU A 179 -11.46 7.74 2.99
C LEU A 179 -11.90 8.23 1.62
N ASP A 180 -13.21 8.39 1.43
CA ASP A 180 -13.78 8.82 0.16
C ASP A 180 -15.14 9.51 0.38
N ASP A 181 -15.65 10.22 -0.64
CA ASP A 181 -16.99 10.81 -0.69
C ASP A 181 -17.37 11.56 0.60
N PHE A 182 -16.64 12.62 0.89
CA PHE A 182 -16.94 13.51 2.02
C PHE A 182 -18.11 14.43 1.72
N GLU A 183 -18.97 14.68 2.69
CA GLU A 183 -20.17 15.50 2.51
C GLU A 183 -20.54 16.26 3.79
N ILE A 184 -20.93 17.53 3.61
CA ILE A 184 -21.66 18.34 4.61
C ILE A 184 -22.80 19.01 3.87
N ASN A 185 -23.99 18.44 3.98
CA ASN A 185 -25.16 18.86 3.21
C ASN A 185 -25.61 20.29 3.52
N GLU A 186 -25.47 20.72 4.76
CA GLU A 186 -25.93 22.01 5.24
C GLU A 186 -25.21 23.18 4.55
N ILE A 187 -24.00 22.97 4.07
CA ILE A 187 -23.24 23.97 3.30
C ILE A 187 -23.11 23.59 1.81
N ASN A 188 -23.87 22.59 1.34
CA ASN A 188 -23.81 22.05 -0.02
C ASN A 188 -22.37 21.66 -0.46
N TRP A 189 -21.58 21.15 0.46
CA TRP A 189 -20.25 20.68 0.18
C TRP A 189 -20.20 19.16 0.03
N ASN A 190 -19.58 18.71 -1.07
CA ASN A 190 -19.21 17.31 -1.28
C ASN A 190 -17.84 17.23 -1.98
N ASP A 191 -17.10 16.17 -1.72
CA ASP A 191 -15.79 15.91 -2.29
C ASP A 191 -15.63 14.41 -2.49
N ASN A 192 -15.56 13.99 -3.75
CA ASN A 192 -15.44 12.60 -4.16
C ASN A 192 -13.98 12.17 -4.44
N THR A 193 -13.01 12.88 -3.89
CA THR A 193 -11.57 12.59 -3.99
C THR A 193 -10.96 12.56 -5.40
N SER A 194 -11.76 12.84 -6.46
CA SER A 194 -11.26 12.88 -7.84
C SER A 194 -10.17 13.93 -8.07
N THR A 195 -10.04 14.86 -7.15
CA THR A 195 -8.93 15.84 -7.09
C THR A 195 -8.45 15.93 -5.65
N THR A 196 -7.20 16.32 -5.46
CA THR A 196 -6.65 16.52 -4.10
C THR A 196 -7.35 17.66 -3.35
N GLY A 197 -8.09 18.52 -4.08
CA GLY A 197 -8.87 19.64 -3.50
C GLY A 197 -8.02 20.49 -2.55
N ASP A 198 -8.67 21.00 -1.48
CA ASP A 198 -8.01 21.80 -0.44
C ASP A 198 -7.56 20.94 0.77
N TRP A 199 -7.43 19.62 0.61
CA TRP A 199 -6.91 18.75 1.63
C TRP A 199 -5.40 18.94 1.82
N ILE A 200 -4.98 18.95 3.07
CA ILE A 200 -3.57 19.05 3.49
C ILE A 200 -3.17 17.70 4.10
N PRO A 201 -2.54 16.81 3.29
CA PRO A 201 -2.10 15.52 3.78
C PRO A 201 -0.74 15.60 4.47
N LYS A 202 -0.59 14.86 5.56
CA LYS A 202 0.69 14.48 6.16
C LYS A 202 0.63 13.01 6.48
N GLY A 203 1.26 12.17 5.66
CA GLY A 203 1.16 10.71 5.74
C GLY A 203 0.03 10.12 4.90
N PHE A 204 -1.13 10.74 4.78
CA PHE A 204 -2.13 10.35 3.80
C PHE A 204 -1.66 10.60 2.36
N THR A 205 -2.11 9.75 1.44
CA THR A 205 -1.81 9.86 0.00
C THR A 205 -3.06 9.52 -0.81
N SER A 206 -3.35 10.29 -1.85
CA SER A 206 -4.38 9.92 -2.82
C SER A 206 -3.87 8.76 -3.66
N VAL A 207 -4.59 7.64 -3.69
CA VAL A 207 -4.17 6.39 -4.33
C VAL A 207 -5.28 5.74 -5.12
N GLU A 208 -4.89 5.03 -6.18
CA GLU A 208 -5.71 4.08 -6.91
C GLU A 208 -5.68 2.70 -6.23
N THR A 209 -6.48 1.75 -6.72
CA THR A 209 -6.53 0.37 -6.19
C THR A 209 -5.20 -0.34 -6.32
N THR A 210 -4.48 -0.08 -7.41
CA THR A 210 -3.20 -0.72 -7.75
C THR A 210 -2.10 0.32 -7.91
N ILE A 211 -0.87 -0.14 -7.77
CA ILE A 211 0.33 0.63 -8.05
C ILE A 211 1.24 -0.18 -8.98
N PRO A 212 2.11 0.48 -9.80
CA PRO A 212 3.09 -0.22 -10.60
C PRO A 212 3.96 -1.15 -9.77
N THR A 213 4.17 -2.37 -10.27
CA THR A 213 5.06 -3.33 -9.61
C THR A 213 6.51 -3.05 -9.99
N ASP A 214 7.37 -2.89 -8.98
CA ASP A 214 8.79 -2.75 -9.18
C ASP A 214 9.49 -4.11 -9.03
N TYR A 215 10.28 -4.49 -10.04
CA TYR A 215 11.10 -5.70 -10.02
C TYR A 215 12.60 -5.39 -10.11
N LEU A 216 13.38 -6.17 -9.37
CA LEU A 216 14.83 -6.26 -9.52
C LEU A 216 15.17 -7.69 -9.95
N ILE A 217 15.42 -7.87 -11.26
CA ILE A 217 15.80 -9.16 -11.82
C ILE A 217 17.29 -9.15 -12.09
N GLN A 218 18.03 -10.06 -11.42
CA GLN A 218 19.46 -10.20 -11.56
C GLN A 218 19.82 -11.59 -12.08
N VAL A 219 20.86 -11.69 -12.90
CA VAL A 219 21.40 -12.95 -13.36
C VAL A 219 22.88 -13.00 -13.02
N ILE A 220 23.27 -13.96 -12.21
CA ILE A 220 24.66 -14.24 -11.90
C ILE A 220 25.12 -15.37 -12.80
N HIS A 221 26.12 -15.11 -13.65
CA HIS A 221 26.85 -16.10 -14.39
C HIS A 221 28.13 -16.43 -13.62
N GLU A 222 28.12 -17.56 -12.94
CA GLU A 222 29.27 -18.09 -12.21
C GLU A 222 30.02 -19.06 -13.14
N LYS A 223 31.19 -18.64 -13.57
CA LYS A 223 32.05 -19.41 -14.47
C LYS A 223 32.78 -20.53 -13.76
N SER A 224 33.00 -21.61 -14.45
CA SER A 224 33.80 -22.75 -13.98
C SER A 224 35.26 -22.36 -13.60
N SER A 225 35.76 -21.22 -14.13
CA SER A 225 37.03 -20.61 -13.73
C SER A 225 37.06 -20.03 -12.32
N GLY A 226 35.87 -19.81 -11.70
CA GLY A 226 35.68 -19.13 -10.42
C GLY A 226 35.34 -17.65 -10.54
N ASP A 227 35.37 -17.09 -11.74
CA ASP A 227 34.93 -15.71 -11.96
C ASP A 227 33.38 -15.64 -12.03
N SER A 228 32.80 -14.51 -11.59
CA SER A 228 31.37 -14.28 -11.65
C SER A 228 31.06 -12.95 -12.32
N VAL A 229 30.02 -12.91 -13.16
CA VAL A 229 29.48 -11.71 -13.78
C VAL A 229 28.01 -11.56 -13.40
N VAL A 230 27.62 -10.35 -12.99
CA VAL A 230 26.23 -10.03 -12.65
C VAL A 230 25.61 -9.17 -13.72
N TYR A 231 24.48 -9.60 -14.24
CA TYR A 231 23.66 -8.87 -15.17
C TYR A 231 22.37 -8.43 -14.49
N ARG A 232 21.76 -7.36 -14.98
CA ARG A 232 20.42 -6.93 -14.60
C ARG A 232 19.53 -7.01 -15.83
N ILE A 233 18.35 -7.61 -15.66
CA ILE A 233 17.30 -7.59 -16.69
C ILE A 233 16.44 -6.35 -16.44
N PRO A 234 16.43 -5.35 -17.32
CA PRO A 234 15.46 -4.27 -17.26
C PRO A 234 14.06 -4.84 -17.47
N VAL A 235 13.12 -4.41 -16.63
CA VAL A 235 11.70 -4.78 -16.75
C VAL A 235 10.94 -3.53 -17.21
N ASP A 236 10.11 -3.68 -18.22
CA ASP A 236 9.27 -2.61 -18.75
C ASP A 236 8.00 -2.39 -17.90
N ASN A 237 7.21 -1.38 -18.27
CA ASN A 237 5.96 -1.05 -17.56
C ASN A 237 4.85 -2.12 -17.72
N GLU A 238 5.05 -3.08 -18.63
CA GLU A 238 4.14 -4.22 -18.82
C GLU A 238 4.61 -5.48 -18.05
N GLY A 239 5.68 -5.34 -17.26
CA GLY A 239 6.25 -6.42 -16.46
C GLY A 239 7.15 -7.38 -17.25
N ASN A 240 7.59 -7.05 -18.46
CA ASN A 240 8.42 -7.94 -19.28
C ASN A 240 9.90 -7.54 -19.22
N GLY A 241 10.77 -8.54 -19.22
CA GLY A 241 12.21 -8.34 -19.33
C GLY A 241 12.89 -9.53 -20.00
N THR A 242 13.94 -9.28 -20.75
CA THR A 242 14.67 -10.33 -21.47
C THR A 242 16.17 -10.07 -21.45
N ILE A 243 16.94 -11.13 -21.29
CA ILE A 243 18.40 -11.12 -21.50
C ILE A 243 18.84 -12.34 -22.28
N LYS A 244 19.84 -12.13 -23.13
CA LYS A 244 20.56 -13.18 -23.83
C LYS A 244 21.99 -13.25 -23.29
N LEU A 245 22.40 -14.43 -22.88
CA LEU A 245 23.76 -14.73 -22.45
C LEU A 245 24.43 -15.63 -23.49
N ASP A 246 25.62 -15.25 -23.89
CA ASP A 246 26.47 -15.99 -24.82
C ASP A 246 27.74 -16.49 -24.08
N HIS A 247 28.44 -17.45 -24.66
CA HIS A 247 29.70 -18.01 -24.12
C HIS A 247 29.54 -18.65 -22.75
N ILE A 248 28.55 -19.54 -22.61
CA ILE A 248 28.33 -20.33 -21.40
C ILE A 248 29.03 -21.68 -21.56
N ASP A 249 29.91 -21.98 -20.64
CA ASP A 249 30.58 -23.27 -20.60
C ASP A 249 29.74 -24.32 -19.85
N LYS A 250 29.99 -25.61 -20.13
CA LYS A 250 29.17 -26.72 -19.62
C LYS A 250 29.06 -26.77 -18.08
N ASP A 251 30.14 -26.37 -17.39
CA ASP A 251 30.21 -26.41 -15.94
C ASP A 251 29.90 -25.05 -15.26
N ASP A 252 29.47 -24.09 -16.05
CA ASP A 252 29.02 -22.78 -15.53
C ASP A 252 27.66 -22.89 -14.85
N LEU A 253 27.45 -22.07 -13.83
CA LEU A 253 26.15 -21.91 -13.17
C LEU A 253 25.51 -20.57 -13.52
N ILE A 254 24.24 -20.62 -13.86
CA ILE A 254 23.42 -19.43 -14.07
C ILE A 254 22.41 -19.34 -12.93
N ILE A 255 22.46 -18.27 -12.17
CA ILE A 255 21.54 -18.03 -11.05
C ILE A 255 20.70 -16.81 -11.39
N THR A 256 19.42 -17.04 -11.64
CA THR A 256 18.44 -15.94 -11.83
C THR A 256 17.80 -15.64 -10.49
N ILE A 257 17.82 -14.36 -10.10
CA ILE A 257 17.22 -13.86 -8.88
C ILE A 257 16.04 -12.98 -9.26
N VAL A 258 14.85 -13.36 -8.82
CA VAL A 258 13.62 -12.59 -9.00
C VAL A 258 13.28 -11.94 -7.67
N SER A 259 13.26 -10.61 -7.63
CA SER A 259 12.89 -9.84 -6.44
C SER A 259 11.80 -8.84 -6.78
N ALA A 260 10.76 -8.75 -5.96
CA ALA A 260 9.83 -7.64 -5.97
C ALA A 260 10.31 -6.57 -4.98
N VAL A 261 10.33 -5.31 -5.42
CA VAL A 261 10.85 -4.19 -4.62
C VAL A 261 9.85 -3.02 -4.50
N THR A 262 8.59 -3.31 -4.71
CA THR A 262 7.48 -2.35 -4.59
C THR A 262 7.34 -1.87 -3.15
N ARG A 263 7.51 -0.57 -2.92
CA ARG A 263 7.71 -0.03 -1.57
C ARG A 263 6.46 0.03 -0.71
N GLN A 264 5.30 0.26 -1.30
CA GLN A 264 4.05 0.55 -0.57
C GLN A 264 3.12 -0.66 -0.45
N SER A 265 3.49 -1.80 -1.04
CA SER A 265 2.69 -3.02 -0.99
C SER A 265 3.43 -4.17 -0.32
N THR A 266 2.73 -4.94 0.49
CA THR A 266 3.17 -6.24 1.02
C THR A 266 2.52 -7.40 0.27
N THR A 267 1.67 -7.10 -0.71
CA THR A 267 0.98 -8.10 -1.53
C THR A 267 2.01 -8.85 -2.37
N PRO A 268 2.01 -10.18 -2.34
CA PRO A 268 2.84 -10.97 -3.23
C PRO A 268 2.43 -10.75 -4.69
N THR A 269 3.38 -10.85 -5.60
CA THR A 269 3.16 -10.71 -7.04
C THR A 269 3.57 -11.97 -7.77
N ASP A 270 2.76 -12.37 -8.74
CA ASP A 270 3.04 -13.53 -9.58
C ASP A 270 4.04 -13.21 -10.67
N TYR A 271 4.85 -14.20 -11.02
CA TYR A 271 5.77 -14.09 -12.16
C TYR A 271 5.93 -15.41 -12.90
N THR A 272 6.38 -15.32 -14.15
CA THR A 272 6.85 -16.44 -14.97
C THR A 272 8.27 -16.16 -15.47
N LEU A 273 9.12 -17.18 -15.35
CA LEU A 273 10.48 -17.17 -15.86
C LEU A 273 10.62 -18.27 -16.92
N THR A 274 10.91 -17.89 -18.16
CA THR A 274 11.19 -18.81 -19.26
C THR A 274 12.69 -18.83 -19.54
N ILE A 275 13.28 -20.00 -19.53
CA ILE A 275 14.72 -20.20 -19.82
C ILE A 275 14.83 -21.14 -21.02
N SER A 276 15.39 -20.65 -22.10
CA SER A 276 15.52 -21.36 -23.38
C SER A 276 16.94 -21.28 -23.94
N ARG A 277 17.14 -21.94 -25.10
CA ARG A 277 18.41 -21.96 -25.86
C ARG A 277 18.38 -20.94 -26.97
#